data_9009213d35354daedcac06767b3bf17e
#
_entry.id   9009213d35354daedcac06767b3bf17e
#
_cell.length_a   1.000
_cell.length_b   1.000
_cell.length_c   1.000
_cell.angle_alpha   90.00
_cell.angle_beta   90.00
_cell.angle_gamma   90.00
#
_symmetry.space_group_name_H-M   'P 1'
#
loop_
_entity.id
_entity.type
_entity.pdbx_description
1 polymer ?
#
loop_
_entity_poly.entity_id
_entity_poly.type
_entity_poly.pdbx_seq_one_letter_code
_entity_poly.pdbx_strand_id
1 'polypeptide(L)'
;RDSRIAPTRLLAAAAAAAEDGPRTFISASAVGFYGFDRGDTKLTEDSSRGDGFLADVVGDWEAATAPATDAGLRVATVRTGIVQAAAGGTLRLLRPLFSAGLGGRVASGKQWLSWIGLDDLLDIYYRALYDDRLSGPVNAVGPEPVRNSEYTSELARVLHRPAVLPVPSLGPRLVL
;
A
#
# COMPACT_ATOMS: atom_id res chain seq x y z
N ARG A 1 -6.37 5.33 12.93
CA ARG A 1 -5.62 4.38 13.75
C ARG A 1 -6.54 3.26 14.23
N ASP A 2 -7.54 3.55 15.04
CA ASP A 2 -8.38 2.54 15.70
C ASP A 2 -9.16 1.67 14.72
N SER A 3 -9.61 2.22 13.59
CA SER A 3 -10.33 1.48 12.53
C SER A 3 -9.50 0.38 11.85
N ARG A 4 -8.20 0.28 12.11
CA ARG A 4 -7.32 -0.78 11.59
C ARG A 4 -6.87 -1.71 12.70
N ILE A 5 -6.38 -1.17 13.80
CA ILE A 5 -5.74 -1.93 14.87
C ILE A 5 -6.76 -2.79 15.64
N ALA A 6 -7.86 -2.16 16.10
CA ALA A 6 -8.83 -2.88 16.91
C ALA A 6 -9.52 -4.05 16.18
N PRO A 7 -10.04 -3.88 14.93
CA PRO A 7 -10.61 -4.99 14.18
C PRO A 7 -9.61 -6.11 13.88
N THR A 8 -8.35 -5.76 13.52
CA THR A 8 -7.33 -6.76 13.24
C THR A 8 -7.02 -7.59 14.47
N ARG A 9 -6.84 -6.95 15.63
CA ARG A 9 -6.61 -7.67 16.89
C ARG A 9 -7.78 -8.57 17.27
N LEU A 10 -9.02 -8.09 17.12
CA LEU A 10 -10.22 -8.87 17.39
C LEU A 10 -10.29 -10.13 16.52
N LEU A 11 -10.08 -9.96 15.21
CA LEU A 11 -10.12 -11.07 14.25
C LEU A 11 -8.96 -12.05 14.47
N ALA A 12 -7.76 -11.57 14.77
CA ALA A 12 -6.61 -12.41 15.09
C ALA A 12 -6.86 -13.24 16.36
N ALA A 13 -7.43 -12.63 17.41
CA ALA A 13 -7.79 -13.33 18.64
C ALA A 13 -8.90 -14.34 18.41
N ALA A 14 -9.91 -14.03 17.61
CA ALA A 14 -10.98 -14.96 17.28
C ALA A 14 -10.45 -16.15 16.46
N ALA A 15 -9.56 -15.91 15.49
CA ALA A 15 -8.91 -16.97 14.72
C ALA A 15 -8.05 -17.88 15.60
N ALA A 16 -7.33 -17.30 16.57
CA ALA A 16 -6.50 -18.04 17.54
C ALA A 16 -7.32 -18.92 18.49
N ALA A 17 -8.53 -18.50 18.84
CA ALA A 17 -9.40 -19.22 19.81
C ALA A 17 -10.29 -20.30 19.15
N ALA A 18 -10.34 -20.37 17.83
CA ALA A 18 -11.22 -21.32 17.13
C ALA A 18 -10.63 -22.75 17.13
N GLU A 19 -11.37 -23.74 17.64
CA GLU A 19 -10.93 -25.15 17.71
C GLU A 19 -10.63 -25.74 16.33
N ASP A 20 -11.50 -25.50 15.34
CA ASP A 20 -11.31 -25.87 13.93
C ASP A 20 -11.04 -24.62 13.08
N GLY A 21 -10.18 -23.74 13.58
CA GLY A 21 -9.93 -22.42 12.98
C GLY A 21 -9.06 -22.45 11.72
N PRO A 22 -8.83 -21.27 11.13
CA PRO A 22 -7.98 -21.14 9.97
C PRO A 22 -6.53 -21.46 10.31
N ARG A 23 -5.79 -22.04 9.37
CA ARG A 23 -4.33 -22.24 9.49
C ARG A 23 -3.52 -21.01 9.12
N THR A 24 -4.16 -20.08 8.41
CA THR A 24 -3.51 -18.91 7.86
C THR A 24 -4.32 -17.65 8.19
N PHE A 25 -3.62 -16.63 8.63
CA PHE A 25 -4.19 -15.28 8.85
C PHE A 25 -3.48 -14.27 7.96
N ILE A 26 -4.22 -13.65 7.03
CA ILE A 26 -3.66 -12.63 6.14
C ILE A 26 -4.26 -11.29 6.52
N SER A 27 -3.38 -10.36 6.89
CA SER A 27 -3.76 -8.98 7.20
C SER A 27 -3.31 -8.04 6.08
N ALA A 28 -4.17 -7.11 5.72
CA ALA A 28 -3.72 -5.96 4.96
C ALA A 28 -2.74 -5.12 5.81
N SER A 29 -1.79 -4.52 5.13
CA SER A 29 -0.83 -3.54 5.64
C SER A 29 -0.55 -2.50 4.55
N ALA A 30 0.42 -1.64 4.70
CA ALA A 30 0.74 -0.60 3.73
C ALA A 30 2.24 -0.31 3.67
N VAL A 31 2.73 0.10 2.49
CA VAL A 31 4.11 0.60 2.31
C VAL A 31 4.42 1.84 3.16
N GLY A 32 3.38 2.48 3.73
CA GLY A 32 3.55 3.51 4.75
C GLY A 32 4.36 3.10 5.99
N PHE A 33 4.55 1.78 6.20
CA PHE A 33 5.48 1.22 7.19
C PHE A 33 6.88 1.81 7.08
N TYR A 34 7.35 2.06 5.85
CA TYR A 34 8.70 2.55 5.60
C TYR A 34 8.88 4.06 5.81
N GLY A 35 7.81 4.81 6.09
CA GLY A 35 7.86 6.28 6.20
C GLY A 35 7.90 6.98 4.83
N PHE A 36 8.12 8.30 4.86
CA PHE A 36 7.97 9.13 3.65
C PHE A 36 9.27 9.49 2.94
N ASP A 37 10.38 9.57 3.65
CA ASP A 37 11.63 10.09 3.08
C ASP A 37 12.80 9.15 3.38
N ARG A 38 13.00 8.22 2.48
CA ARG A 38 14.13 7.28 2.48
C ARG A 38 15.05 7.50 1.27
N GLY A 39 14.89 8.64 0.60
CA GLY A 39 15.66 8.98 -0.60
C GLY A 39 15.49 7.92 -1.69
N ASP A 40 16.60 7.47 -2.25
CA ASP A 40 16.66 6.46 -3.31
C ASP A 40 16.96 5.04 -2.78
N THR A 41 16.82 4.85 -1.47
CA THR A 41 17.06 3.54 -0.85
C THR A 41 16.00 2.54 -1.30
N LYS A 42 16.43 1.41 -1.84
CA LYS A 42 15.54 0.29 -2.13
C LYS A 42 15.10 -0.37 -0.83
N LEU A 43 13.80 -0.37 -0.57
CA LEU A 43 13.21 -0.90 0.65
C LEU A 43 12.65 -2.30 0.39
N THR A 44 13.07 -3.24 1.21
CA THR A 44 12.64 -4.64 1.21
C THR A 44 11.87 -4.94 2.49
N GLU A 45 11.32 -6.13 2.60
CA GLU A 45 10.58 -6.58 3.78
C GLU A 45 11.42 -6.54 5.06
N ASP A 46 12.75 -6.74 4.95
CA ASP A 46 13.72 -6.69 6.04
C ASP A 46 14.12 -5.25 6.43
N SER A 47 13.69 -4.26 5.66
CA SER A 47 13.99 -2.87 5.95
C SER A 47 13.29 -2.40 7.22
N SER A 48 14.01 -1.61 8.03
CA SER A 48 13.46 -1.05 9.25
C SER A 48 12.24 -0.17 8.99
N ARG A 49 11.34 -0.13 9.97
CA ARG A 49 10.25 0.84 10.00
C ARG A 49 10.81 2.26 9.89
N GLY A 50 10.11 3.08 9.11
CA GLY A 50 10.40 4.51 9.06
C GLY A 50 9.78 5.29 10.22
N ASP A 51 9.87 6.61 10.14
CA ASP A 51 9.35 7.55 11.13
C ASP A 51 8.03 8.18 10.69
N GLY A 52 7.30 8.70 11.68
CA GLY A 52 6.11 9.50 11.50
C GLY A 52 4.80 8.72 11.66
N PHE A 53 3.71 9.49 11.72
CA PHE A 53 2.39 9.00 12.10
C PHE A 53 1.93 7.76 11.31
N LEU A 54 2.13 7.73 9.99
CA LEU A 54 1.69 6.58 9.19
C LEU A 54 2.55 5.35 9.45
N ALA A 55 3.86 5.50 9.60
CA ALA A 55 4.74 4.38 9.94
C ALA A 55 4.39 3.78 11.31
N ASP A 56 4.04 4.63 12.29
CA ASP A 56 3.59 4.18 13.60
C ASP A 56 2.25 3.45 13.53
N VAL A 57 1.29 4.00 12.78
CA VAL A 57 -0.03 3.36 12.59
C VAL A 57 0.12 1.99 11.92
N VAL A 58 0.95 1.88 10.88
CA VAL A 58 1.14 0.62 10.16
C VAL A 58 1.89 -0.39 11.03
N GLY A 59 2.91 0.05 11.79
CA GLY A 59 3.61 -0.81 12.74
C GLY A 59 2.67 -1.39 13.80
N ASP A 60 1.80 -0.56 14.40
CA ASP A 60 0.81 -1.01 15.37
C ASP A 60 -0.25 -1.93 14.72
N TRP A 61 -0.60 -1.67 13.47
CA TRP A 61 -1.53 -2.51 12.72
C TRP A 61 -0.96 -3.90 12.47
N GLU A 62 0.30 -4.00 12.03
CA GLU A 62 0.99 -5.29 11.90
C GLU A 62 1.13 -6.01 13.24
N ALA A 63 1.50 -5.29 14.31
CA ALA A 63 1.59 -5.85 15.67
C ALA A 63 0.24 -6.37 16.20
N ALA A 64 -0.89 -5.87 15.70
CA ALA A 64 -2.21 -6.34 16.10
C ALA A 64 -2.52 -7.79 15.62
N THR A 65 -1.71 -8.37 14.75
CA THR A 65 -1.82 -9.77 14.32
C THR A 65 -1.21 -10.77 15.32
N ALA A 66 -0.50 -10.28 16.35
CA ALA A 66 0.22 -11.10 17.32
C ALA A 66 -0.61 -12.27 17.91
N PRO A 67 -1.90 -12.12 18.29
CA PRO A 67 -2.66 -13.25 18.79
C PRO A 67 -2.71 -14.45 17.86
N ALA A 68 -2.77 -14.23 16.53
CA ALA A 68 -2.76 -15.31 15.55
C ALA A 68 -1.36 -15.95 15.44
N THR A 69 -0.30 -15.13 15.46
CA THR A 69 1.09 -15.63 15.44
C THR A 69 1.41 -16.45 16.68
N ASP A 70 1.03 -15.97 17.87
CA ASP A 70 1.29 -16.63 19.16
C ASP A 70 0.55 -17.97 19.27
N ALA A 71 -0.59 -18.09 18.60
CA ALA A 71 -1.36 -19.34 18.49
C ALA A 71 -0.81 -20.31 17.42
N GLY A 72 0.28 -19.96 16.73
CA GLY A 72 0.93 -20.82 15.72
C GLY A 72 0.29 -20.78 14.33
N LEU A 73 -0.61 -19.82 14.05
CA LEU A 73 -1.11 -19.62 12.69
C LEU A 73 0.00 -19.04 11.80
N ARG A 74 0.00 -19.40 10.53
CA ARG A 74 0.82 -18.71 9.53
C ARG A 74 0.22 -17.33 9.28
N VAL A 75 0.97 -16.28 9.58
CA VAL A 75 0.53 -14.91 9.42
C VAL A 75 1.30 -14.24 8.27
N ALA A 76 0.58 -13.57 7.36
CA ALA A 76 1.17 -12.71 6.35
C ALA A 76 0.57 -11.31 6.45
N THR A 77 1.43 -10.27 6.42
CA THR A 77 1.02 -8.86 6.40
C THR A 77 1.37 -8.25 5.06
N VAL A 78 0.34 -7.91 4.26
CA VAL A 78 0.50 -7.45 2.87
C VAL A 78 0.68 -5.94 2.85
N ARG A 79 1.94 -5.47 2.76
CA ARG A 79 2.31 -4.05 2.65
C ARG A 79 1.99 -3.53 1.25
N THR A 80 0.78 -3.07 1.09
CA THR A 80 0.23 -2.66 -0.21
C THR A 80 0.70 -1.27 -0.61
N GLY A 81 1.18 -1.13 -1.85
CA GLY A 81 1.45 0.14 -2.51
C GLY A 81 0.18 0.85 -2.99
N ILE A 82 0.34 1.85 -3.84
CA ILE A 82 -0.79 2.59 -4.42
C ILE A 82 -1.45 1.73 -5.49
N VAL A 83 -2.64 1.22 -5.17
CA VAL A 83 -3.39 0.33 -6.08
C VAL A 83 -3.92 1.10 -7.27
N GLN A 84 -3.59 0.62 -8.46
CA GLN A 84 -4.08 1.13 -9.74
C GLN A 84 -5.26 0.28 -10.21
N ALA A 85 -6.45 0.88 -10.21
CA ALA A 85 -7.68 0.27 -10.70
C ALA A 85 -8.48 1.30 -11.51
N ALA A 86 -8.99 0.89 -12.67
CA ALA A 86 -9.75 1.80 -13.57
C ALA A 86 -11.02 2.33 -12.90
N ALA A 87 -11.66 1.51 -12.06
CA ALA A 87 -12.95 1.83 -11.41
C ALA A 87 -12.81 2.34 -9.97
N GLY A 88 -11.58 2.42 -9.41
CA GLY A 88 -11.40 2.75 -8.00
C GLY A 88 -10.09 3.43 -7.66
N GLY A 89 -9.91 3.69 -6.36
CA GLY A 89 -8.68 4.24 -5.80
C GLY A 89 -8.28 5.60 -6.35
N THR A 90 -6.99 5.89 -6.27
CA THR A 90 -6.41 7.18 -6.68
C THR A 90 -6.64 7.46 -8.17
N LEU A 91 -6.58 6.44 -9.02
CA LEU A 91 -6.73 6.62 -10.47
C LEU A 91 -8.15 7.11 -10.84
N ARG A 92 -9.18 6.66 -10.12
CA ARG A 92 -10.55 7.16 -10.32
C ARG A 92 -10.65 8.67 -10.09
N LEU A 93 -9.90 9.20 -9.12
CA LEU A 93 -9.88 10.64 -8.80
C LEU A 93 -9.03 11.42 -9.80
N LEU A 94 -7.90 10.87 -10.22
CA LEU A 94 -6.97 11.55 -11.12
C LEU A 94 -7.46 11.57 -12.58
N ARG A 95 -8.10 10.50 -13.05
CA ARG A 95 -8.53 10.35 -14.44
C ARG A 95 -9.38 11.52 -14.97
N PRO A 96 -10.42 12.01 -14.28
CA PRO A 96 -11.19 13.18 -14.76
C PRO A 96 -10.33 14.42 -14.90
N LEU A 97 -9.44 14.70 -13.95
CA LEU A 97 -8.55 15.86 -13.96
C LEU A 97 -7.59 15.79 -15.16
N PHE A 98 -6.94 14.66 -15.36
CA PHE A 98 -6.04 14.44 -16.49
C PHE A 98 -6.79 14.49 -17.83
N SER A 99 -7.99 13.90 -17.93
CA SER A 99 -8.81 13.94 -19.14
C SER A 99 -9.24 15.37 -19.52
N ALA A 100 -9.42 16.24 -18.53
CA ALA A 100 -9.69 17.66 -18.74
C ALA A 100 -8.43 18.49 -19.04
N GLY A 101 -7.23 17.88 -19.10
CA GLY A 101 -5.96 18.60 -19.29
C GLY A 101 -5.46 19.35 -18.05
N LEU A 102 -6.07 19.11 -16.89
CA LEU A 102 -5.74 19.74 -15.61
C LEU A 102 -4.76 18.89 -14.77
N GLY A 103 -4.25 17.79 -15.33
CA GLY A 103 -3.25 16.95 -14.70
C GLY A 103 -1.88 17.61 -14.59
N GLY A 104 -1.09 17.17 -13.59
CA GLY A 104 0.27 17.65 -13.43
C GLY A 104 1.01 16.97 -12.29
N ARG A 105 2.33 17.18 -12.27
CA ARG A 105 3.19 16.66 -11.22
C ARG A 105 2.91 17.34 -9.88
N VAL A 106 3.01 16.58 -8.81
CA VAL A 106 2.88 17.12 -7.44
C VAL A 106 4.22 17.69 -6.99
N ALA A 107 4.24 18.97 -6.65
CA ALA A 107 5.43 19.70 -6.19
C ALA A 107 6.64 19.48 -7.14
N SER A 108 7.78 18.95 -6.63
CA SER A 108 8.97 18.68 -7.43
C SER A 108 8.82 17.50 -8.39
N GLY A 109 7.86 16.61 -8.17
CA GLY A 109 7.70 15.35 -8.90
C GLY A 109 8.77 14.30 -8.62
N LYS A 110 9.68 14.55 -7.67
CA LYS A 110 10.81 13.67 -7.36
C LYS A 110 10.47 12.54 -6.37
N GLN A 111 9.32 12.63 -5.71
CA GLN A 111 8.87 11.59 -4.77
C GLN A 111 8.60 10.26 -5.49
N TRP A 112 9.02 9.18 -4.85
CA TRP A 112 8.77 7.82 -5.32
C TRP A 112 7.32 7.42 -5.09
N LEU A 113 6.76 6.68 -6.04
CA LEU A 113 5.47 6.03 -5.97
C LEU A 113 5.67 4.53 -6.13
N SER A 114 5.42 3.79 -5.05
CA SER A 114 5.30 2.34 -5.10
C SER A 114 3.85 2.01 -5.45
N TRP A 115 3.63 1.50 -6.63
CA TRP A 115 2.31 1.19 -7.16
C TRP A 115 2.14 -0.30 -7.42
N ILE A 116 0.89 -0.74 -7.58
CA ILE A 116 0.55 -2.12 -7.98
C ILE A 116 -0.75 -2.12 -8.76
N GLY A 117 -0.88 -2.99 -9.77
CA GLY A 117 -2.15 -3.29 -10.43
C GLY A 117 -3.09 -4.03 -9.48
N LEU A 118 -4.41 -3.84 -9.65
CA LEU A 118 -5.39 -4.52 -8.81
C LEU A 118 -5.31 -6.04 -8.98
N ASP A 119 -5.15 -6.52 -10.22
CA ASP A 119 -5.09 -7.95 -10.52
C ASP A 119 -3.85 -8.60 -9.89
N ASP A 120 -2.68 -7.93 -9.99
CA ASP A 120 -1.45 -8.39 -9.33
C ASP A 120 -1.59 -8.42 -7.81
N LEU A 121 -2.28 -7.43 -7.23
CA LEU A 121 -2.56 -7.42 -5.79
C LEU A 121 -3.43 -8.62 -5.38
N LEU A 122 -4.45 -8.94 -6.17
CA LEU A 122 -5.30 -10.11 -5.94
C LEU A 122 -4.49 -11.41 -6.02
N ASP A 123 -3.58 -11.51 -6.98
CA ASP A 123 -2.68 -12.66 -7.12
C ASP A 123 -1.75 -12.81 -5.91
N ILE A 124 -1.25 -11.72 -5.35
CA ILE A 124 -0.45 -11.75 -4.11
C ILE A 124 -1.28 -12.28 -2.94
N TYR A 125 -2.53 -11.81 -2.76
CA TYR A 125 -3.41 -12.33 -1.72
C TYR A 125 -3.73 -13.81 -1.95
N TYR A 126 -4.00 -14.21 -3.18
CA TYR A 126 -4.23 -15.61 -3.52
C TYR A 126 -3.02 -16.49 -3.18
N ARG A 127 -1.81 -16.06 -3.57
CA ARG A 127 -0.56 -16.76 -3.21
C ARG A 127 -0.36 -16.80 -1.70
N ALA A 128 -0.61 -15.72 -0.99
CA ALA A 128 -0.49 -15.69 0.47
C ALA A 128 -1.44 -16.69 1.16
N LEU A 129 -2.58 -17.05 0.53
CA LEU A 129 -3.49 -18.08 1.05
C LEU A 129 -2.91 -19.50 0.90
N TYR A 130 -2.29 -19.80 -0.23
CA TYR A 130 -1.95 -21.17 -0.63
C TYR A 130 -0.45 -21.51 -0.63
N ASP A 131 0.44 -20.52 -0.60
CA ASP A 131 1.89 -20.74 -0.56
C ASP A 131 2.39 -20.61 0.88
N ASP A 132 2.68 -21.76 1.52
CA ASP A 132 3.13 -21.82 2.91
C ASP A 132 4.49 -21.14 3.17
N ARG A 133 5.24 -20.83 2.11
CA ARG A 133 6.50 -20.09 2.20
C ARG A 133 6.31 -18.60 2.45
N LEU A 134 5.12 -18.06 2.14
CA LEU A 134 4.78 -16.66 2.39
C LEU A 134 4.29 -16.48 3.82
N SER A 135 5.16 -15.95 4.68
CA SER A 135 4.85 -15.58 6.07
C SER A 135 5.57 -14.27 6.43
N GLY A 136 5.05 -13.57 7.44
CA GLY A 136 5.57 -12.25 7.81
C GLY A 136 5.17 -11.14 6.82
N PRO A 137 5.93 -10.05 6.73
CA PRO A 137 5.65 -8.96 5.82
C PRO A 137 5.90 -9.37 4.35
N VAL A 138 5.03 -8.87 3.46
CA VAL A 138 5.12 -9.06 2.01
C VAL A 138 4.86 -7.72 1.33
N ASN A 139 5.81 -7.22 0.54
CA ASN A 139 5.62 -6.02 -0.25
C ASN A 139 4.76 -6.29 -1.48
N ALA A 140 3.52 -5.82 -1.46
CA ALA A 140 2.63 -5.86 -2.60
C ALA A 140 2.77 -4.59 -3.44
N VAL A 141 3.79 -4.58 -4.27
CA VAL A 141 4.17 -3.46 -5.15
C VAL A 141 4.59 -3.99 -6.51
N GLY A 142 4.43 -3.17 -7.55
CA GLY A 142 4.98 -3.46 -8.87
C GLY A 142 6.52 -3.51 -8.83
N PRO A 143 7.14 -4.22 -9.78
CA PRO A 143 8.60 -4.46 -9.78
C PRO A 143 9.41 -3.17 -9.93
N GLU A 144 8.82 -2.13 -10.53
CA GLU A 144 9.48 -0.87 -10.82
C GLU A 144 8.70 0.29 -10.18
N PRO A 145 9.10 0.79 -9.01
CA PRO A 145 8.58 2.05 -8.50
C PRO A 145 9.01 3.19 -9.42
N VAL A 146 8.15 4.21 -9.54
CA VAL A 146 8.38 5.33 -10.45
C VAL A 146 8.39 6.65 -9.69
N ARG A 147 9.02 7.68 -10.27
CA ARG A 147 8.90 9.05 -9.76
C ARG A 147 7.50 9.61 -10.10
N ASN A 148 6.98 10.50 -9.26
CA ASN A 148 5.69 11.15 -9.53
C ASN A 148 5.67 11.86 -10.91
N SER A 149 6.79 12.46 -11.32
CA SER A 149 6.93 13.07 -12.65
C SER A 149 6.77 12.06 -13.79
N GLU A 150 7.33 10.86 -13.64
CA GLU A 150 7.23 9.77 -14.63
C GLU A 150 5.80 9.23 -14.69
N TYR A 151 5.21 8.95 -13.53
CA TYR A 151 3.81 8.54 -13.43
C TYR A 151 2.88 9.55 -14.10
N THR A 152 3.09 10.86 -13.82
CA THR A 152 2.31 11.95 -14.40
C THR A 152 2.43 11.97 -15.92
N SER A 153 3.65 11.87 -16.43
CA SER A 153 3.92 11.87 -17.88
C SER A 153 3.28 10.66 -18.56
N GLU A 154 3.38 9.49 -17.95
CA GLU A 154 2.82 8.27 -18.51
C GLU A 154 1.28 8.30 -18.51
N LEU A 155 0.65 8.76 -17.42
CA LEU A 155 -0.80 8.91 -17.35
C LEU A 155 -1.32 9.91 -18.40
N ALA A 156 -0.60 11.02 -18.59
CA ALA A 156 -0.90 12.01 -19.61
C ALA A 156 -0.79 11.41 -21.02
N ARG A 157 0.26 10.65 -21.28
CA ARG A 157 0.49 9.97 -22.56
C ARG A 157 -0.65 8.99 -22.88
N VAL A 158 -1.02 8.15 -21.93
CA VAL A 158 -2.11 7.16 -22.10
C VAL A 158 -3.46 7.82 -22.33
N LEU A 159 -3.73 8.95 -21.68
CA LEU A 159 -4.98 9.70 -21.84
C LEU A 159 -4.95 10.66 -23.01
N HIS A 160 -3.84 10.77 -23.76
CA HIS A 160 -3.64 11.72 -24.86
C HIS A 160 -3.97 13.17 -24.46
N ARG A 161 -3.52 13.59 -23.28
CA ARG A 161 -3.75 14.93 -22.72
C ARG A 161 -2.45 15.51 -22.16
N PRO A 162 -2.25 16.85 -22.26
CA PRO A 162 -1.12 17.50 -21.61
C PRO A 162 -1.25 17.42 -20.08
N ALA A 163 -0.12 17.31 -19.38
CA ALA A 163 -0.04 17.37 -17.92
C ALA A 163 1.03 18.37 -17.50
N VAL A 164 0.81 19.62 -17.83
CA VAL A 164 1.78 20.71 -17.65
C VAL A 164 1.53 21.57 -16.41
N LEU A 165 0.37 21.42 -15.76
CA LEU A 165 0.01 22.22 -14.60
C LEU A 165 0.62 21.62 -13.33
N PRO A 166 1.59 22.29 -12.67
CA PRO A 166 2.12 21.78 -11.41
C PRO A 166 1.04 21.86 -10.32
N VAL A 167 0.79 20.74 -9.64
CA VAL A 167 -0.08 20.70 -8.46
C VAL A 167 0.74 21.12 -7.25
N PRO A 168 0.36 22.20 -6.53
CA PRO A 168 1.05 22.61 -5.32
C PRO A 168 1.07 21.49 -4.27
N SER A 169 2.12 21.44 -3.45
CA SER A 169 2.27 20.42 -2.38
C SER A 169 1.14 20.41 -1.34
N LEU A 170 0.35 21.50 -1.27
CA LEU A 170 -0.84 21.60 -0.44
C LEU A 170 -2.05 20.82 -0.99
N GLY A 171 -2.09 20.54 -2.31
CA GLY A 171 -3.20 19.84 -2.95
C GLY A 171 -3.49 18.45 -2.36
N PRO A 172 -2.49 17.57 -2.17
CA PRO A 172 -2.70 16.25 -1.56
C PRO A 172 -3.17 16.29 -0.09
N ARG A 173 -2.83 17.37 0.66
CA ARG A 173 -3.25 17.54 2.06
C ARG A 173 -4.74 17.90 2.21
N LEU A 174 -5.38 18.33 1.14
CA LEU A 174 -6.82 18.68 1.14
C LEU A 174 -7.69 17.49 0.70
N VAL A 175 -7.10 16.42 0.16
CA VAL A 175 -7.82 15.27 -0.41
C VAL A 175 -7.59 13.98 0.41
N LEU A 176 -6.65 13.99 1.33
CA LEU A 176 -6.32 12.91 2.28
C LEU A 176 -6.67 13.31 3.71
#